data_b2fbb8d928e3dd9e82d7d6860b8f16fd
#
_entry.id   b2fbb8d928e3dd9e82d7d6860b8f16fd
#
_cell.length_a   1.000
_cell.length_b   1.000
_cell.length_c   1.000
_cell.angle_alpha   90.00
_cell.angle_beta   90.00
_cell.angle_gamma   90.00
#
_symmetry.space_group_name_H-M   'P 1'
#
loop_
_entity.id
_entity.type
_entity.pdbx_description
1 polymer ?
#
loop_
_entity_poly.entity_id
_entity_poly.type
_entity_poly.pdbx_seq_one_letter_code
_entity_poly.pdbx_strand_id
1 'polypeptide(L)'
;MPRMIATHEVDDVAHWLSSPKRAEVFGEVATDIVTFVDEQNPKRVGLSMTVHDMAGFEAIMKSSAGAEAMKFDGVHPDTLAIFVER
;
A
#
# COMPACT_ATOMS: atom_id res chain seq x y z
N MET A 1 -13.36 7.29 10.87
CA MET A 1 -12.57 6.95 9.68
C MET A 1 -11.66 5.79 10.03
N PRO A 2 -11.77 4.65 9.34
CA PRO A 2 -11.00 3.49 9.73
C PRO A 2 -9.52 3.63 9.40
N ARG A 3 -8.70 3.04 10.24
CA ARG A 3 -7.30 2.82 9.91
C ARG A 3 -7.18 1.47 9.23
N MET A 4 -6.21 1.36 8.34
CA MET A 4 -5.99 0.15 7.57
C MET A 4 -4.52 -0.21 7.60
N ILE A 5 -4.23 -1.51 7.62
CA ILE A 5 -2.86 -2.03 7.51
C ILE A 5 -2.83 -2.97 6.32
N ALA A 6 -1.80 -2.83 5.49
CA ALA A 6 -1.55 -3.76 4.40
C ALA A 6 -0.14 -4.33 4.54
N THR A 7 0.01 -5.62 4.29
CA THR A 7 1.31 -6.29 4.26
C THR A 7 1.47 -7.02 2.94
N HIS A 8 2.68 -7.06 2.43
CA HIS A 8 2.98 -7.76 1.17
C HIS A 8 4.49 -7.92 1.01
N GLU A 9 4.89 -8.63 -0.03
CA GLU A 9 6.29 -8.72 -0.43
C GLU A 9 6.55 -7.82 -1.62
N VAL A 10 7.79 -7.37 -1.73
CA VAL A 10 8.24 -6.50 -2.83
C VAL A 10 9.56 -7.01 -3.38
N ASP A 11 9.89 -6.57 -4.59
CA ASP A 11 11.15 -6.94 -5.23
C ASP A 11 12.35 -6.24 -4.59
N ASP A 12 12.18 -4.96 -4.24
CA ASP A 12 13.25 -4.10 -3.72
C ASP A 12 12.67 -3.13 -2.70
N VAL A 13 13.02 -3.33 -1.44
CA VAL A 13 12.50 -2.53 -0.34
C VAL A 13 12.91 -1.05 -0.46
N ALA A 14 14.16 -0.79 -0.84
CA ALA A 14 14.63 0.60 -0.96
C ALA A 14 13.85 1.36 -2.04
N HIS A 15 13.60 0.71 -3.17
CA HIS A 15 12.76 1.29 -4.23
C HIS A 15 11.34 1.54 -3.75
N TRP A 16 10.74 0.57 -3.06
CA TRP A 16 9.39 0.67 -2.53
C TRP A 16 9.27 1.84 -1.54
N LEU A 17 10.24 1.96 -0.61
CA LEU A 17 10.25 3.04 0.37
C LEU A 17 10.34 4.42 -0.27
N SER A 18 11.11 4.56 -1.35
CA SER A 18 11.33 5.84 -2.01
C SER A 18 10.25 6.22 -3.02
N SER A 19 9.34 5.29 -3.33
CA SER A 19 8.34 5.51 -4.37
C SER A 19 7.31 6.57 -3.97
N PRO A 20 6.99 7.53 -4.85
CA PRO A 20 5.93 8.50 -4.62
C PRO A 20 4.54 7.98 -5.00
N LYS A 21 4.44 6.78 -5.58
CA LYS A 21 3.20 6.28 -6.19
C LYS A 21 2.06 6.12 -5.18
N ARG A 22 2.37 5.69 -3.96
CA ARG A 22 1.31 5.54 -2.95
C ARG A 22 0.60 6.87 -2.68
N ALA A 23 1.37 7.93 -2.46
CA ALA A 23 0.80 9.25 -2.20
C ALA A 23 0.08 9.79 -3.42
N GLU A 24 0.62 9.57 -4.64
CA GLU A 24 0.00 10.06 -5.87
C GLU A 24 -1.33 9.36 -6.13
N VAL A 25 -1.40 8.06 -5.93
CA VAL A 25 -2.57 7.27 -6.30
C VAL A 25 -3.63 7.28 -5.20
N PHE A 26 -3.23 7.23 -3.93
CA PHE A 26 -4.15 7.09 -2.80
C PHE A 26 -4.34 8.38 -2.00
N GLY A 27 -3.61 9.45 -2.31
CA GLY A 27 -3.60 10.67 -1.50
C GLY A 27 -4.95 11.36 -1.34
N GLU A 28 -5.89 11.16 -2.25
CA GLU A 28 -7.23 11.75 -2.14
C GLU A 28 -8.16 10.95 -1.25
N VAL A 29 -7.89 9.68 -1.05
CA VAL A 29 -8.77 8.78 -0.29
C VAL A 29 -8.16 8.36 1.05
N ALA A 30 -6.88 8.60 1.27
CA ALA A 30 -6.18 8.18 2.47
C ALA A 30 -5.11 9.19 2.89
N THR A 31 -4.84 9.25 4.20
CA THR A 31 -3.80 10.10 4.78
C THR A 31 -3.02 9.30 5.83
N ASP A 32 -1.99 9.94 6.38
CA ASP A 32 -1.16 9.34 7.45
C ASP A 32 -0.58 7.99 7.02
N ILE A 33 -0.08 7.93 5.79
CA ILE A 33 0.53 6.71 5.27
C ILE A 33 1.90 6.53 5.91
N VAL A 34 2.06 5.44 6.68
CA VAL A 34 3.31 5.10 7.36
C VAL A 34 3.78 3.75 6.85
N THR A 35 5.05 3.66 6.52
CA THR A 35 5.63 2.43 5.97
C THR A 35 6.46 1.70 7.03
N PHE A 36 6.46 0.38 6.94
CA PHE A 36 7.15 -0.51 7.87
C PHE A 36 7.91 -1.56 7.08
N VAL A 37 9.05 -1.98 7.63
CA VAL A 37 9.84 -3.05 7.02
C VAL A 37 9.98 -4.20 8.02
N ASP A 38 10.06 -5.43 7.49
CA ASP A 38 10.32 -6.60 8.31
C ASP A 38 11.83 -6.75 8.43
N GLU A 39 12.36 -6.59 9.64
CA GLU A 39 13.81 -6.66 9.85
C GLU A 39 14.39 -8.05 9.65
N GLN A 40 13.54 -9.07 9.62
CA GLN A 40 13.97 -10.45 9.46
C GLN A 40 13.79 -10.98 8.04
N ASN A 41 12.92 -10.35 7.25
CA ASN A 41 12.67 -10.75 5.87
C ASN A 41 12.85 -9.51 4.97
N PRO A 42 13.94 -9.45 4.19
CA PRO A 42 14.28 -8.23 3.44
C PRO A 42 13.33 -7.90 2.29
N LYS A 43 12.33 -8.74 2.04
CA LYS A 43 11.34 -8.46 0.99
C LYS A 43 9.94 -8.23 1.51
N ARG A 44 9.72 -8.45 2.82
CA ARG A 44 8.39 -8.28 3.41
C ARG A 44 8.26 -6.89 4.02
N VAL A 45 7.16 -6.21 3.67
CA VAL A 45 6.91 -4.84 4.12
C VAL A 45 5.45 -4.69 4.51
N GLY A 46 5.16 -3.57 5.17
CA GLY A 46 3.80 -3.21 5.51
C GLY A 46 3.60 -1.71 5.47
N LEU A 47 2.35 -1.30 5.47
CA LEU A 47 2.00 0.10 5.59
C LEU A 47 0.71 0.25 6.37
N SER A 48 0.54 1.41 7.00
CA SER A 48 -0.73 1.78 7.62
C SER A 48 -1.18 3.11 7.04
N MET A 49 -2.50 3.32 7.03
CA MET A 49 -3.08 4.57 6.55
C MET A 49 -4.44 4.79 7.19
N THR A 50 -4.89 6.05 7.21
CA THR A 50 -6.25 6.41 7.57
C THR A 50 -7.02 6.57 6.27
N VAL A 51 -8.08 5.78 6.09
CA VAL A 51 -8.88 5.80 4.86
C VAL A 51 -10.10 6.70 5.07
N HIS A 52 -10.19 7.77 4.30
CA HIS A 52 -11.31 8.73 4.37
C HIS A 52 -12.47 8.33 3.48
N ASP A 53 -12.20 7.59 2.42
CA ASP A 53 -13.19 7.18 1.43
C ASP A 53 -12.89 5.73 1.04
N MET A 54 -13.55 4.80 1.75
CA MET A 54 -13.31 3.37 1.54
C MET A 54 -13.75 2.92 0.15
N ALA A 55 -14.88 3.45 -0.35
CA ALA A 55 -15.35 3.11 -1.69
C ALA A 55 -14.37 3.60 -2.76
N GLY A 56 -13.83 4.81 -2.58
CA GLY A 56 -12.80 5.35 -3.48
C GLY A 56 -11.52 4.54 -3.42
N PHE A 57 -11.11 4.12 -2.22
CA PHE A 57 -9.94 3.27 -2.05
C PHE A 57 -10.11 1.95 -2.79
N GLU A 58 -11.25 1.28 -2.62
CA GLU A 58 -11.51 0.01 -3.30
C GLU A 58 -11.56 0.18 -4.82
N ALA A 59 -12.13 1.29 -5.30
CA ALA A 59 -12.16 1.58 -6.72
C ALA A 59 -10.75 1.73 -7.29
N ILE A 60 -9.85 2.42 -6.56
CA ILE A 60 -8.45 2.57 -6.97
C ILE A 60 -7.76 1.22 -7.01
N MET A 61 -7.99 0.37 -6.00
CA MET A 61 -7.37 -0.96 -5.95
C MET A 61 -7.75 -1.83 -7.15
N LYS A 62 -8.93 -1.61 -7.71
CA LYS A 62 -9.42 -2.35 -8.87
C LYS A 62 -9.10 -1.65 -10.20
N SER A 63 -8.54 -0.44 -10.15
CA SER A 63 -8.30 0.35 -11.36
C SER A 63 -6.94 0.02 -11.99
N SER A 64 -6.77 0.44 -13.24
CA SER A 64 -5.47 0.33 -13.91
C SER A 64 -4.40 1.19 -13.23
N ALA A 65 -4.78 2.35 -12.69
CA ALA A 65 -3.85 3.21 -11.97
C ALA A 65 -3.30 2.51 -10.72
N GLY A 66 -4.16 1.81 -9.98
CA GLY A 66 -3.73 1.03 -8.82
C GLY A 66 -2.80 -0.11 -9.22
N ALA A 67 -3.16 -0.84 -10.27
CA ALA A 67 -2.34 -1.95 -10.76
C ALA A 67 -0.97 -1.45 -11.24
N GLU A 68 -0.92 -0.34 -11.95
CA GLU A 68 0.33 0.25 -12.43
C GLU A 68 1.22 0.72 -11.27
N ALA A 69 0.61 1.31 -10.23
CA ALA A 69 1.36 1.74 -9.05
C ALA A 69 1.99 0.55 -8.34
N MET A 70 1.24 -0.54 -8.16
CA MET A 70 1.77 -1.74 -7.54
C MET A 70 2.90 -2.36 -8.37
N LYS A 71 2.74 -2.37 -9.68
CA LYS A 71 3.78 -2.89 -10.59
C LYS A 71 5.04 -2.04 -10.52
N PHE A 72 4.90 -0.72 -10.52
CA PHE A 72 6.02 0.20 -10.39
C PHE A 72 6.79 -0.04 -9.09
N ASP A 73 6.06 -0.26 -8.00
CA ASP A 73 6.64 -0.46 -6.67
C ASP A 73 7.19 -1.86 -6.46
N GLY A 74 6.97 -2.77 -7.40
CA GLY A 74 7.45 -4.15 -7.29
C GLY A 74 6.66 -4.98 -6.29
N VAL A 75 5.40 -4.62 -6.03
CA VAL A 75 4.53 -5.35 -5.10
C VAL A 75 4.10 -6.67 -5.71
N HIS A 76 4.18 -7.75 -4.90
CA HIS A 76 3.69 -9.07 -5.31
C HIS A 76 2.24 -9.20 -4.86
N PRO A 77 1.27 -9.09 -5.79
CA PRO A 77 -0.16 -9.03 -5.42
C PRO A 77 -0.67 -10.26 -4.69
N ASP A 78 -0.11 -11.42 -4.98
CA ASP A 78 -0.50 -12.69 -4.35
C ASP A 78 -0.10 -12.78 -2.88
N THR A 79 0.76 -11.87 -2.41
CA THR A 79 1.20 -11.81 -1.01
C THR A 79 0.46 -10.73 -0.21
N LEU A 80 -0.41 -9.97 -0.86
CA LEU A 80 -1.10 -8.83 -0.23
C LEU A 80 -2.13 -9.30 0.79
N ALA A 81 -2.04 -8.78 2.00
CA ALA A 81 -3.04 -8.97 3.06
C ALA A 81 -3.44 -7.60 3.58
N ILE A 82 -4.75 -7.38 3.71
CA ILE A 82 -5.30 -6.10 4.16
C ILE A 82 -6.10 -6.33 5.42
N PHE A 83 -5.86 -5.46 6.43
CA PHE A 83 -6.57 -5.47 7.70
C PHE A 83 -7.22 -4.11 7.90
N VAL A 84 -8.48 -4.10 8.29
CA VAL A 84 -9.24 -2.87 8.54
C VAL A 84 -9.55 -2.78 10.03
N GLU A 85 -9.35 -1.61 10.59
CA GLU A 85 -9.64 -1.36 12.00
C GLU A 85 -11.11 -1.66 12.33
N ARG A 86 -11.34 -2.31 13.47
CA ARG A 86 -12.68 -2.64 13.97
C ARG A 86 -12.87 -2.11 15.39
#